data_162e44f95b9622f3db38b70b15619d3c
#
_entry.id   162e44f95b9622f3db38b70b15619d3c
#
_cell.length_a   1.000
_cell.length_b   1.000
_cell.length_c   1.000
_cell.angle_alpha   90.00
_cell.angle_beta   90.00
_cell.angle_gamma   90.00
#
_symmetry.space_group_name_H-M   'P 1'
#
loop_
_entity.id
_entity.type
_entity.pdbx_description
1 polymer ?
#
loop_
_entity_poly.entity_id
_entity_poly.type
_entity_poly.pdbx_seq_one_letter_code
_entity_poly.pdbx_strand_id
1 'polypeptide(L)'
;AENDLLKAEAMLHQNNYSGAADIINAGERVTRGSLPPIGATAAEVDAAIFHERNIELYCSGLGVEFCTMRKADKLQKGTPLHFPIPGQQLEVNLMESYSFGATKGVAGKDYSNGGWF
;
A
#
# COMPACT_ATOMS: atom_id res chain seq x y z
N ALA A 1 3.96 7.42 13.88
CA ALA A 1 3.78 6.13 13.19
C ALA A 1 4.31 6.15 11.75
N GLU A 2 3.77 6.97 10.80
CA GLU A 2 4.18 6.93 9.39
C GLU A 2 5.69 7.15 9.20
N ASN A 3 6.26 8.17 9.81
CA ASN A 3 7.70 8.46 9.72
C ASN A 3 8.57 7.34 10.30
N ASP A 4 8.10 6.65 11.32
CA ASP A 4 8.84 5.53 11.94
C ASP A 4 8.78 4.29 11.04
N LEU A 5 7.65 4.05 10.39
CA LEU A 5 7.54 2.98 9.39
C LEU A 5 8.38 3.26 8.14
N LEU A 6 8.51 4.51 7.72
CA LEU A 6 9.44 4.90 6.64
C LEU A 6 10.91 4.69 7.05
N LYS A 7 11.27 5.01 8.29
CA LYS A 7 12.62 4.72 8.81
C LYS A 7 12.89 3.22 8.88
N ALA A 8 11.94 2.44 9.37
CA ALA A 8 12.06 0.99 9.42
C ALA A 8 12.25 0.39 8.02
N GLU A 9 11.50 0.89 7.03
CA GLU A 9 11.63 0.48 5.65
C GLU A 9 13.01 0.85 5.05
N ALA A 10 13.50 2.04 5.32
CA ALA A 10 14.84 2.46 4.90
C ALA A 10 15.93 1.55 5.52
N MET A 11 15.79 1.18 6.79
CA MET A 11 16.70 0.25 7.46
C MET A 11 16.61 -1.16 6.89
N LEU A 12 15.41 -1.63 6.54
CA LEU A 12 15.21 -2.92 5.85
C LEU A 12 16.02 -2.96 4.54
N HIS A 13 15.93 -1.90 3.72
CA HIS A 13 16.68 -1.80 2.47
C HIS A 13 18.19 -1.66 2.66
N GLN A 14 18.64 -1.23 3.82
CA GLN A 14 20.05 -1.18 4.21
C GLN A 14 20.53 -2.50 4.87
N ASN A 15 19.69 -3.53 4.93
CA ASN A 15 19.93 -4.79 5.64
C ASN A 15 20.13 -4.64 7.17
N ASN A 16 19.70 -3.53 7.73
CA ASN A 16 19.70 -3.30 9.18
C ASN A 16 18.37 -3.79 9.78
N TYR A 17 18.17 -5.09 9.78
CA TYR A 17 16.92 -5.71 10.24
C TYR A 17 16.68 -5.53 11.74
N SER A 18 17.74 -5.51 12.55
CA SER A 18 17.63 -5.29 13.98
C SER A 18 17.11 -3.89 14.28
N GLY A 19 17.72 -2.86 13.69
CA GLY A 19 17.25 -1.48 13.87
C GLY A 19 15.82 -1.25 13.39
N ALA A 20 15.44 -1.91 12.28
CA ALA A 20 14.07 -1.85 11.78
C ALA A 20 13.08 -2.53 12.76
N ALA A 21 13.43 -3.71 13.27
CA ALA A 21 12.61 -4.42 14.26
C ALA A 21 12.46 -3.64 15.56
N ASP A 22 13.53 -2.98 16.03
CA ASP A 22 13.49 -2.15 17.24
C ASP A 22 12.50 -0.99 17.10
N ILE A 23 12.47 -0.32 15.96
CA ILE A 23 11.51 0.76 15.69
C ILE A 23 10.08 0.22 15.72
N ILE A 24 9.81 -0.88 15.04
CA ILE A 24 8.47 -1.48 14.97
C ILE A 24 8.00 -1.97 16.34
N ASN A 25 8.88 -2.61 17.09
CA ASN A 25 8.59 -3.14 18.42
C ASN A 25 8.41 -2.04 19.48
N ALA A 26 9.02 -0.87 19.30
CA ALA A 26 8.78 0.30 20.14
C ALA A 26 7.49 1.07 19.76
N GLY A 27 6.88 0.72 18.63
CA GLY A 27 5.70 1.39 18.09
C GLY A 27 4.38 0.89 18.67
N GLU A 28 3.30 1.32 18.04
CA GLU A 28 1.91 1.05 18.47
C GLU A 28 1.52 -0.43 18.39
N ARG A 29 2.22 -1.20 17.57
CA ARG A 29 2.04 -2.64 17.47
C ARG A 29 2.06 -3.34 18.84
N VAL A 30 3.08 -3.06 19.61
CA VAL A 30 3.26 -3.68 20.93
C VAL A 30 2.56 -2.89 22.02
N THR A 31 2.69 -1.57 22.01
CA THR A 31 2.24 -0.71 23.11
C THR A 31 0.71 -0.60 23.18
N ARG A 32 0.05 -0.51 22.03
CA ARG A 32 -1.42 -0.38 21.93
C ARG A 32 -2.08 -1.63 21.37
N GLY A 33 -1.49 -2.20 20.33
CA GLY A 33 -2.03 -3.38 19.64
C GLY A 33 -1.86 -4.68 20.42
N SER A 34 -1.02 -4.69 21.44
CA SER A 34 -0.70 -5.90 22.24
C SER A 34 -0.27 -7.10 21.38
N LEU A 35 0.28 -6.82 20.21
CA LEU A 35 0.83 -7.85 19.33
C LEU A 35 2.24 -8.25 19.80
N PRO A 36 2.65 -9.48 19.55
CA PRO A 36 3.98 -9.92 19.93
C PRO A 36 5.07 -9.12 19.17
N PRO A 37 6.23 -8.89 19.81
CA PRO A 37 7.38 -8.33 19.12
C PRO A 37 7.80 -9.21 17.93
N ILE A 38 8.33 -8.60 16.91
CA ILE A 38 8.88 -9.30 15.73
C ILE A 38 10.37 -9.56 15.90
N GLY A 39 10.86 -10.58 15.22
CA GLY A 39 12.29 -10.85 15.11
C GLY A 39 13.00 -9.97 14.07
N ALA A 40 14.32 -10.01 14.08
CA ALA A 40 15.18 -9.21 13.22
C ALA A 40 15.52 -9.95 11.91
N THR A 41 14.52 -10.44 11.19
CA THR A 41 14.70 -11.04 9.86
C THR A 41 14.06 -10.16 8.79
N ALA A 42 14.59 -10.21 7.57
CA ALA A 42 14.04 -9.43 6.46
C ALA A 42 12.55 -9.70 6.24
N ALA A 43 12.15 -10.97 6.28
CA ALA A 43 10.77 -11.37 6.04
C ALA A 43 9.80 -10.89 7.14
N GLU A 44 10.20 -11.01 8.41
CA GLU A 44 9.37 -10.54 9.53
C GLU A 44 9.23 -9.03 9.54
N VAL A 45 10.32 -8.31 9.28
CA VAL A 45 10.31 -6.84 9.21
C VAL A 45 9.44 -6.36 8.05
N ASP A 46 9.60 -6.93 6.84
CA ASP A 46 8.78 -6.57 5.67
C ASP A 46 7.28 -6.83 5.92
N ALA A 47 6.96 -8.01 6.44
CA ALA A 47 5.58 -8.37 6.77
C ALA A 47 4.98 -7.44 7.82
N ALA A 48 5.77 -7.05 8.83
CA ALA A 48 5.32 -6.15 9.87
C ALA A 48 5.12 -4.71 9.34
N ILE A 49 6.04 -4.18 8.53
CA ILE A 49 5.87 -2.87 7.89
C ILE A 49 4.59 -2.84 7.05
N PHE A 50 4.36 -3.89 6.26
CA PHE A 50 3.14 -3.99 5.46
C PHE A 50 1.88 -4.01 6.34
N HIS A 51 1.88 -4.81 7.42
CA HIS A 51 0.76 -4.90 8.34
C HIS A 51 0.49 -3.55 9.02
N GLU A 52 1.52 -2.94 9.62
CA GLU A 52 1.36 -1.68 10.35
C GLU A 52 0.91 -0.53 9.44
N ARG A 53 1.37 -0.47 8.20
CA ARG A 53 0.89 0.52 7.23
C ARG A 53 -0.60 0.38 6.92
N ASN A 54 -1.11 -0.84 6.88
CA ASN A 54 -2.52 -1.08 6.60
C ASN A 54 -3.43 -0.93 7.83
N ILE A 55 -2.90 -1.05 9.04
CA ILE A 55 -3.68 -0.97 10.28
C ILE A 55 -3.50 0.40 10.95
N GLU A 56 -2.26 0.79 11.26
CA GLU A 56 -1.99 2.05 11.98
C GLU A 56 -2.23 3.30 11.12
N LEU A 57 -2.00 3.19 9.81
CA LEU A 57 -2.22 4.31 8.89
C LEU A 57 -3.58 4.27 8.21
N TYR A 58 -4.47 3.37 8.63
CA TYR A 58 -5.83 3.31 8.10
C TYR A 58 -6.55 4.65 8.28
N CYS A 59 -7.07 5.19 7.20
CA CYS A 59 -7.71 6.51 7.13
C CYS A 59 -6.83 7.70 7.58
N SER A 60 -5.52 7.53 7.70
CA SER A 60 -4.62 8.60 8.15
C SER A 60 -4.09 9.50 7.04
N GLY A 61 -4.34 9.17 5.80
CA GLY A 61 -3.85 9.93 4.64
C GLY A 61 -4.63 9.63 3.37
N LEU A 62 -4.22 10.23 2.26
CA LEU A 62 -4.84 10.01 0.96
C LEU A 62 -4.29 8.73 0.30
N GLY A 63 -4.96 7.63 0.53
CA GLY A 63 -4.69 6.37 -0.18
C GLY A 63 -3.41 5.68 0.24
N VAL A 64 -2.99 5.82 1.50
CA VAL A 64 -1.78 5.16 2.02
C VAL A 64 -1.86 3.65 1.84
N GLU A 65 -3.00 3.05 2.19
CA GLU A 65 -3.25 1.61 2.05
C GLU A 65 -3.22 1.18 0.58
N PHE A 66 -3.89 1.94 -0.29
CA PHE A 66 -3.89 1.67 -1.73
C PHE A 66 -2.47 1.72 -2.30
N CYS A 67 -1.70 2.76 -1.97
CA CYS A 67 -0.32 2.91 -2.42
C CYS A 67 0.58 1.79 -1.87
N THR A 68 0.40 1.40 -0.62
CA THR A 68 1.15 0.31 0.03
C THR A 68 0.85 -1.03 -0.64
N MET A 69 -0.42 -1.34 -0.86
CA MET A 69 -0.84 -2.57 -1.52
C MET A 69 -0.38 -2.61 -2.99
N ARG A 70 -0.47 -1.46 -3.69
CA ARG A 70 0.00 -1.33 -5.07
C ARG A 70 1.51 -1.54 -5.18
N LYS A 71 2.29 -0.96 -4.28
CA LYS A 71 3.74 -1.14 -4.23
C LYS A 71 4.12 -2.61 -4.01
N ALA A 72 3.39 -3.30 -3.13
CA ALA A 72 3.63 -4.70 -2.79
C ALA A 72 2.98 -5.70 -3.77
N ASP A 73 2.30 -5.22 -4.82
CA ASP A 73 1.49 -6.05 -5.74
C ASP A 73 0.45 -6.92 -5.02
N LYS A 74 -0.19 -6.34 -4.00
CA LYS A 74 -1.20 -7.00 -3.16
C LYS A 74 -2.59 -6.35 -3.25
N LEU A 75 -2.84 -5.55 -4.29
CA LEU A 75 -4.18 -5.02 -4.53
C LEU A 75 -5.16 -6.17 -4.75
N GLN A 76 -6.33 -6.03 -4.16
CA GLN A 76 -7.39 -7.01 -4.35
C GLN A 76 -7.88 -6.99 -5.80
N LYS A 77 -8.26 -8.15 -6.29
CA LYS A 77 -8.85 -8.30 -7.62
C LYS A 77 -10.04 -7.33 -7.79
N GLY A 78 -10.05 -6.63 -8.91
CA GLY A 78 -11.08 -5.63 -9.21
C GLY A 78 -10.77 -4.23 -8.68
N THR A 79 -9.66 -4.03 -7.96
CA THR A 79 -9.25 -2.70 -7.53
C THR A 79 -8.68 -1.93 -8.72
N PRO A 80 -9.22 -0.73 -9.06
CA PRO A 80 -8.66 0.08 -10.13
C PRO A 80 -7.26 0.59 -9.79
N LEU A 81 -6.35 0.55 -10.76
CA LEU A 81 -4.98 1.03 -10.58
C LEU A 81 -4.86 2.57 -10.57
N HIS A 82 -5.90 3.26 -11.01
CA HIS A 82 -6.00 4.71 -11.03
C HIS A 82 -7.45 5.15 -10.89
N PHE A 83 -7.66 6.34 -10.43
CA PHE A 83 -9.02 6.89 -10.29
C PHE A 83 -9.60 7.19 -11.67
N PRO A 84 -10.81 6.70 -11.96
CA PRO A 84 -11.51 7.07 -13.20
C PRO A 84 -11.90 8.55 -13.17
N ILE A 85 -11.96 9.17 -14.35
CA ILE A 85 -12.49 10.52 -14.49
C ILE A 85 -14.00 10.48 -14.20
N PRO A 86 -14.52 11.37 -13.35
CA PRO A 86 -15.96 11.44 -13.07
C PRO A 86 -16.79 11.63 -14.35
N GLY A 87 -17.95 10.97 -14.43
CA GLY A 87 -18.83 11.04 -15.60
C GLY A 87 -19.20 12.48 -16.00
N GLN A 88 -19.46 13.35 -15.03
CA GLN A 88 -19.73 14.77 -15.28
C GLN A 88 -18.58 15.46 -16.03
N GLN A 89 -17.34 15.13 -15.75
CA GLN A 89 -16.20 15.70 -16.46
C GLN A 89 -16.09 15.15 -17.88
N LEU A 90 -16.50 13.91 -18.10
CA LEU A 90 -16.56 13.32 -19.45
C LEU A 90 -17.62 14.03 -20.30
N GLU A 91 -18.80 14.32 -19.74
CA GLU A 91 -19.87 15.06 -20.40
C GLU A 91 -19.41 16.48 -20.80
N VAL A 92 -18.75 17.19 -19.89
CA VAL A 92 -18.22 18.54 -20.18
C VAL A 92 -17.19 18.50 -21.31
N ASN A 93 -16.40 17.45 -21.39
CA ASN A 93 -15.38 17.26 -22.43
C ASN A 93 -15.92 16.57 -23.69
N LEU A 94 -17.24 16.34 -23.78
CA LEU A 94 -17.90 15.65 -24.90
C LEU A 94 -17.28 14.26 -25.19
N MET A 95 -16.91 13.54 -24.14
CA MET A 95 -16.36 12.18 -24.21
C MET A 95 -17.44 11.17 -23.85
N GLU A 96 -17.62 10.15 -24.68
CA GLU A 96 -18.65 9.13 -24.46
C GLU A 96 -18.29 8.15 -23.33
N SER A 97 -17.01 7.89 -23.14
CA SER A 97 -16.54 6.92 -22.16
C SER A 97 -15.17 7.25 -21.60
N TYR A 98 -14.89 6.71 -20.42
CA TYR A 98 -13.56 6.77 -19.83
C TYR A 98 -12.56 5.92 -20.65
N SER A 99 -11.45 6.53 -21.01
CA SER A 99 -10.29 5.84 -21.56
C SER A 99 -9.18 5.76 -20.50
N PHE A 100 -8.48 4.65 -20.44
CA PHE A 100 -7.43 4.42 -19.44
C PHE A 100 -6.11 5.16 -19.75
N GLY A 101 -6.19 6.34 -20.33
CA GLY A 101 -5.02 7.13 -20.73
C GLY A 101 -4.27 6.50 -21.89
N ALA A 102 -2.94 6.50 -21.85
CA ALA A 102 -2.09 5.95 -22.91
C ALA A 102 -2.21 4.43 -23.03
N THR A 103 -2.61 3.74 -21.95
CA THR A 103 -2.82 2.29 -21.93
C THR A 103 -4.29 2.00 -21.70
N LYS A 104 -4.93 1.42 -22.68
CA LYS A 104 -6.34 1.03 -22.57
C LYS A 104 -6.44 -0.25 -21.73
N GLY A 105 -7.25 -0.21 -20.69
CA GLY A 105 -7.59 -1.41 -19.94
C GLY A 105 -8.29 -2.44 -20.80
N VAL A 106 -8.05 -3.69 -20.57
CA VAL A 106 -8.71 -4.81 -21.25
C VAL A 106 -9.79 -5.35 -20.32
N ALA A 107 -11.04 -5.37 -20.78
CA ALA A 107 -12.15 -5.89 -20.01
C ALA A 107 -11.89 -7.34 -19.60
N GLY A 108 -12.13 -7.67 -18.35
CA GLY A 108 -11.92 -9.00 -17.80
C GLY A 108 -10.47 -9.35 -17.43
N LYS A 109 -9.51 -8.44 -17.69
CA LYS A 109 -8.13 -8.64 -17.28
C LYS A 109 -7.94 -8.10 -15.85
N ASP A 110 -7.38 -8.92 -14.99
CA ASP A 110 -7.02 -8.56 -13.65
C ASP A 110 -5.66 -7.84 -13.64
N TYR A 111 -5.60 -6.61 -13.16
CA TYR A 111 -4.38 -5.81 -13.02
C TYR A 111 -4.01 -5.56 -11.55
N SER A 112 -4.82 -6.03 -10.60
CA SER A 112 -4.40 -6.18 -9.23
C SER A 112 -3.52 -7.42 -9.14
N ASN A 113 -2.44 -7.37 -8.41
CA ASN A 113 -1.51 -8.50 -8.33
C ASN A 113 -1.11 -9.04 -9.72
N GLY A 114 -0.69 -8.13 -10.60
CA GLY A 114 -0.28 -8.44 -11.97
C GLY A 114 -1.35 -8.27 -13.02
N GLY A 115 -2.49 -7.71 -12.70
CA GLY A 115 -3.53 -7.40 -13.66
C GLY A 115 -4.70 -6.62 -13.09
N TRP A 116 -5.40 -5.96 -13.97
CA TRP A 116 -6.67 -5.31 -13.70
C TRP A 116 -7.71 -5.88 -14.65
N PHE A 117 -8.97 -5.96 -14.24
CA PHE A 117 -10.03 -6.49 -15.10
C PHE A 117 -10.40 -5.55 -16.24
#